data_7077dc3d316edecae8fe3433c2a03200
#
_entry.id   7077dc3d316edecae8fe3433c2a03200
#
_cell.length_a   1.000
_cell.length_b   1.000
_cell.length_c   1.000
_cell.angle_alpha   90.00
_cell.angle_beta   90.00
_cell.angle_gamma   90.00
#
_symmetry.space_group_name_H-M   'P 1'
#
loop_
_entity.id
_entity.type
_entity.pdbx_description
1 polymer ?
#
loop_
_entity_poly.entity_id
_entity_poly.type
_entity_poly.pdbx_seq_one_letter_code
_entity_poly.pdbx_strand_id
1 'polypeptide(L)'
;MLAIPKNLLIHSAMLQSSTENKWQSEIRETIAELKKIRIEPSSKLVTSKDNRQITLSAVLFFDLRNSRPLNVSFEHGQKILFNGNTYTIETIEELFDNRKLHHYELGLIL
;
A
#
# COMPACT_ATOMS: atom_id res chain seq x y z
N MET A 1 -1.72 -3.20 -21.19
CA MET A 1 -2.54 -3.06 -19.97
C MET A 1 -3.11 -1.66 -19.91
N LEU A 2 -4.40 -1.53 -19.73
CA LEU A 2 -5.04 -0.23 -19.60
C LEU A 2 -4.85 0.33 -18.20
N ALA A 3 -4.80 1.67 -18.11
CA ALA A 3 -4.77 2.32 -16.82
C ALA A 3 -6.03 1.98 -16.02
N ILE A 4 -5.94 1.97 -14.71
CA ILE A 4 -7.09 1.78 -13.84
C ILE A 4 -8.03 2.98 -14.06
N PRO A 5 -9.32 2.77 -14.38
CA PRO A 5 -10.23 3.89 -14.60
C PRO A 5 -10.26 4.83 -13.40
N LYS A 6 -10.17 6.12 -13.66
CA LYS A 6 -10.13 7.15 -12.62
C LYS A 6 -11.31 7.09 -11.66
N ASN A 7 -12.48 6.74 -12.17
CA ASN A 7 -13.68 6.64 -11.36
C ASN A 7 -13.68 5.48 -10.36
N LEU A 8 -12.73 4.57 -10.46
CA LEU A 8 -12.53 3.50 -9.48
C LEU A 8 -11.52 3.89 -8.40
N LEU A 9 -10.73 4.94 -8.62
CA LEU A 9 -9.70 5.40 -7.69
C LEU A 9 -10.30 6.44 -6.76
N ILE A 10 -11.14 5.99 -5.85
CA ILE A 10 -12.01 6.86 -5.04
C ILE A 10 -11.50 7.11 -3.62
N HIS A 11 -10.37 6.52 -3.25
CA HIS A 11 -9.90 6.56 -1.88
C HIS A 11 -8.67 7.45 -1.71
N SER A 12 -8.46 7.87 -0.48
CA SER A 12 -7.24 8.51 -0.02
C SER A 12 -6.82 7.87 1.29
N ALA A 13 -5.54 7.83 1.55
CA ALA A 13 -5.02 7.25 2.79
C ALA A 13 -3.70 7.93 3.16
N MET A 14 -3.30 7.80 4.43
CA MET A 14 -2.02 8.33 4.89
C MET A 14 -1.00 7.21 4.90
N LEU A 15 0.14 7.46 4.27
CA LEU A 15 1.30 6.57 4.33
C LEU A 15 2.18 7.03 5.48
N GLN A 16 2.51 6.12 6.38
CA GLN A 16 3.30 6.43 7.56
C GLN A 16 4.49 5.48 7.66
N SER A 17 5.62 6.01 8.11
CA SER A 17 6.72 5.16 8.52
C SER A 17 6.41 4.55 9.88
N SER A 18 7.04 3.42 10.18
CA SER A 18 6.91 2.79 11.48
C SER A 18 8.31 2.38 11.94
N THR A 19 8.76 2.98 13.04
CA THR A 19 10.06 2.66 13.63
C THR A 19 9.88 2.46 15.12
N GLU A 20 10.82 1.75 15.73
CA GLU A 20 10.86 1.60 17.18
C GLU A 20 11.92 2.52 17.75
N ASN A 21 11.61 3.18 18.88
CA ASN A 21 12.61 3.95 19.59
C ASN A 21 13.39 3.03 20.56
N LYS A 22 14.32 3.63 21.33
CA LYS A 22 15.15 2.86 22.28
C LYS A 22 14.33 2.18 23.39
N TRP A 23 13.08 2.60 23.59
CA TRP A 23 12.16 2.04 24.57
C TRP A 23 11.26 0.98 23.95
N GLN A 24 11.48 0.61 22.68
CA GLN A 24 10.67 -0.31 21.90
C GLN A 24 9.22 0.14 21.71
N SER A 25 9.00 1.45 21.81
CA SER A 25 7.70 2.05 21.47
C SER A 25 7.66 2.38 19.98
N GLU A 26 6.55 2.09 19.34
CA GLU A 26 6.38 2.42 17.92
C GLU A 26 6.26 3.93 17.74
N ILE A 27 7.05 4.46 16.80
CA ILE A 27 6.95 5.84 16.37
C ILE A 27 6.49 5.82 14.92
N ARG A 28 5.37 6.49 14.65
CA ARG A 28 4.84 6.63 13.28
C ARG A 28 4.89 8.07 12.85
N GLU A 29 5.43 8.29 11.66
CA GLU A 29 5.48 9.61 11.05
C GLU A 29 4.81 9.56 9.69
N THR A 30 3.95 10.54 9.40
CA THR A 30 3.31 10.64 8.10
C THR A 30 4.34 10.99 7.04
N ILE A 31 4.44 10.14 6.02
CA ILE A 31 5.34 10.35 4.88
C ILE A 31 4.60 11.11 3.78
N ALA A 32 3.36 10.71 3.48
CA ALA A 32 2.61 11.28 2.38
C ALA A 32 1.13 10.99 2.53
N GLU A 33 0.29 11.84 1.94
CA GLU A 33 -1.12 11.55 1.72
C GLU A 33 -1.27 10.97 0.32
N LEU A 34 -1.70 9.72 0.24
CA LEU A 34 -1.94 9.05 -1.03
C LEU A 34 -3.32 9.43 -1.55
N LYS A 35 -3.38 9.94 -2.77
CA LYS A 35 -4.64 10.38 -3.38
C LYS A 35 -4.90 9.62 -4.66
N LYS A 36 -6.18 9.47 -5.01
CA LYS A 36 -6.62 8.73 -6.20
C LYS A 36 -6.10 7.31 -6.16
N ILE A 37 -6.35 6.62 -5.08
CA ILE A 37 -6.04 5.22 -4.89
C ILE A 37 -7.32 4.43 -4.70
N ARG A 38 -7.20 3.11 -4.69
CA ARG A 38 -8.30 2.23 -4.35
C ARG A 38 -7.83 1.23 -3.31
N ILE A 39 -8.63 1.07 -2.27
CA ILE A 39 -8.38 0.05 -1.24
C ILE A 39 -9.58 -0.88 -1.23
N GLU A 40 -9.33 -2.15 -1.51
CA GLU A 40 -10.38 -3.17 -1.54
C GLU A 40 -10.17 -4.18 -0.43
N PRO A 41 -11.25 -4.60 0.25
CA PRO A 41 -11.14 -5.73 1.17
C PRO A 41 -10.64 -6.97 0.43
N SER A 42 -9.85 -7.78 1.10
CA SER A 42 -9.29 -8.98 0.51
C SER A 42 -9.15 -10.05 1.59
N SER A 43 -9.28 -11.30 1.17
CA SER A 43 -8.91 -12.44 2.02
C SER A 43 -7.93 -13.34 1.29
N LYS A 44 -7.19 -12.76 0.33
CA LYS A 44 -6.23 -13.50 -0.48
C LYS A 44 -5.09 -14.02 0.39
N LEU A 45 -4.72 -15.27 0.16
CA LEU A 45 -3.56 -15.88 0.81
C LEU A 45 -2.32 -15.56 -0.03
N VAL A 46 -1.30 -15.01 0.60
CA VAL A 46 -0.05 -14.66 -0.07
C VAL A 46 1.13 -15.17 0.75
N THR A 47 2.30 -15.23 0.10
CA THR A 47 3.54 -15.55 0.80
C THR A 47 4.28 -14.26 1.09
N SER A 48 4.57 -14.01 2.37
CA SER A 48 5.31 -12.83 2.78
C SER A 48 6.79 -12.97 2.40
N LYS A 49 7.56 -11.89 2.55
CA LYS A 49 8.99 -11.93 2.27
C LYS A 49 9.76 -12.89 3.17
N ASP A 50 9.16 -13.29 4.30
CA ASP A 50 9.75 -14.26 5.24
C ASP A 50 9.33 -15.71 4.91
N ASN A 51 8.74 -15.96 3.75
CA ASN A 51 8.20 -17.26 3.34
C ASN A 51 7.06 -17.77 4.22
N ARG A 52 6.39 -16.90 4.95
CA ARG A 52 5.19 -17.26 5.70
C ARG A 52 3.95 -17.03 4.84
N GLN A 53 2.98 -17.91 4.98
CA GLN A 53 1.67 -17.68 4.36
C GLN A 53 0.86 -16.77 5.26
N ILE A 54 0.31 -15.71 4.68
CA ILE A 54 -0.51 -14.75 5.38
C ILE A 54 -1.78 -14.48 4.59
N THR A 55 -2.86 -14.14 5.31
CA THR A 55 -4.11 -13.74 4.69
C THR A 55 -4.21 -12.22 4.72
N LEU A 56 -4.35 -11.61 3.56
CA LEU A 56 -4.48 -10.16 3.47
C LEU A 56 -5.83 -9.69 4.01
N SER A 57 -5.84 -8.49 4.59
CA SER A 57 -7.07 -7.81 4.99
C SER A 57 -7.59 -6.91 3.88
N ALA A 58 -6.68 -6.35 3.08
CA ALA A 58 -7.03 -5.43 1.99
C ALA A 58 -5.89 -5.38 0.97
N VAL A 59 -6.20 -4.85 -0.21
CA VAL A 59 -5.20 -4.55 -1.23
C VAL A 59 -5.36 -3.08 -1.63
N LEU A 60 -4.25 -2.37 -1.68
CA LEU A 60 -4.21 -0.98 -2.12
C LEU A 60 -3.63 -0.93 -3.54
N PHE A 61 -4.37 -0.28 -4.43
CA PHE A 61 -3.95 -0.07 -5.82
C PHE A 61 -3.47 1.37 -5.97
N PHE A 62 -2.20 1.53 -6.34
CA PHE A 62 -1.59 2.83 -6.63
C PHE A 62 -1.24 2.87 -8.11
N ASP A 63 -2.01 3.64 -8.88
CA ASP A 63 -1.86 3.75 -10.33
C ASP A 63 -0.91 4.90 -10.65
N LEU A 64 0.19 4.62 -11.32
CA LEU A 64 1.20 5.64 -11.62
C LEU A 64 0.68 6.76 -12.50
N ARG A 65 -0.38 6.51 -13.25
CA ARG A 65 -0.97 7.54 -14.12
C ARG A 65 -1.81 8.54 -13.35
N ASN A 66 -2.57 8.07 -12.36
CA ASN A 66 -3.59 8.87 -11.68
C ASN A 66 -3.31 9.12 -10.20
N SER A 67 -2.67 8.17 -9.52
CA SER A 67 -2.43 8.30 -8.09
C SER A 67 -1.26 9.25 -7.80
N ARG A 68 -1.27 9.86 -6.64
CA ARG A 68 -0.24 10.84 -6.24
C ARG A 68 0.07 10.66 -4.76
N PRO A 69 1.27 11.05 -4.30
CA PRO A 69 2.36 11.66 -5.07
C PRO A 69 3.16 10.62 -5.87
N LEU A 70 3.82 11.02 -6.94
CA LEU A 70 4.61 10.12 -7.78
C LEU A 70 5.97 9.75 -7.18
N ASN A 71 6.49 10.58 -6.31
CA ASN A 71 7.81 10.37 -5.72
C ASN A 71 7.76 9.55 -4.43
N VAL A 72 6.64 8.89 -4.18
CA VAL A 72 6.52 8.04 -2.99
C VAL A 72 7.24 6.71 -3.21
N SER A 73 7.85 6.21 -2.14
CA SER A 73 8.52 4.91 -2.14
C SER A 73 7.85 4.03 -1.10
N PHE A 74 7.41 2.85 -1.52
CA PHE A 74 6.75 1.91 -0.61
C PHE A 74 7.74 0.89 -0.08
N GLU A 75 7.64 0.61 1.21
CA GLU A 75 8.51 -0.35 1.88
C GLU A 75 7.68 -1.26 2.80
N HIS A 76 8.14 -2.49 2.95
CA HIS A 76 7.52 -3.43 3.88
C HIS A 76 7.56 -2.88 5.30
N GLY A 77 6.47 -3.04 6.03
CA GLY A 77 6.36 -2.57 7.40
C GLY A 77 5.82 -1.17 7.56
N GLN A 78 5.72 -0.40 6.48
CA GLN A 78 5.05 0.90 6.54
C GLN A 78 3.58 0.73 6.87
N LYS A 79 2.97 1.78 7.40
CA LYS A 79 1.57 1.77 7.80
C LYS A 79 0.72 2.57 6.83
N ILE A 80 -0.50 2.10 6.62
CA ILE A 80 -1.52 2.79 5.84
C ILE A 80 -2.68 3.08 6.79
N LEU A 81 -2.97 4.36 7.00
CA LEU A 81 -4.11 4.79 7.80
C LEU A 81 -5.26 5.11 6.86
N PHE A 82 -6.34 4.34 6.97
CA PHE A 82 -7.51 4.47 6.10
C PHE A 82 -8.78 4.16 6.88
N ASN A 83 -9.76 5.06 6.85
CA ASN A 83 -11.05 4.90 7.53
C ASN A 83 -10.92 4.53 9.00
N GLY A 84 -9.97 5.13 9.70
CA GLY A 84 -9.77 4.87 11.12
C GLY A 84 -9.04 3.57 11.43
N ASN A 85 -8.69 2.79 10.41
CA ASN A 85 -7.93 1.55 10.57
C ASN A 85 -6.47 1.78 10.18
N THR A 86 -5.57 1.11 10.87
CA THR A 86 -4.15 1.12 10.54
C THR A 86 -3.75 -0.23 10.00
N TYR A 87 -3.32 -0.25 8.75
CA TYR A 87 -2.85 -1.47 8.07
C TYR A 87 -1.33 -1.47 8.01
N THR A 88 -0.75 -2.64 7.93
CA THR A 88 0.68 -2.81 7.68
C THR A 88 0.88 -3.31 6.25
N ILE A 89 1.85 -2.72 5.53
CA ILE A 89 2.22 -3.19 4.19
C ILE A 89 3.04 -4.47 4.34
N GLU A 90 2.49 -5.58 3.87
CA GLU A 90 3.14 -6.90 3.94
C GLU A 90 3.71 -7.34 2.60
N THR A 91 3.07 -6.98 1.49
CA THR A 91 3.56 -7.33 0.16
C THR A 91 3.52 -6.11 -0.74
N ILE A 92 4.46 -6.04 -1.65
CA ILE A 92 4.55 -4.97 -2.64
C ILE A 92 4.75 -5.63 -3.99
N GLU A 93 3.77 -5.50 -4.88
CA GLU A 93 3.86 -6.02 -6.24
C GLU A 93 3.96 -4.85 -7.20
N GLU A 94 4.95 -4.90 -8.07
CA GLU A 94 5.13 -3.94 -9.16
C GLU A 94 4.61 -4.58 -10.44
N LEU A 95 3.58 -3.97 -11.04
CA LEU A 95 2.95 -4.49 -12.25
C LEU A 95 3.28 -3.60 -13.43
N PHE A 96 3.87 -4.22 -14.45
CA PHE A 96 4.40 -3.53 -15.60
C PHE A 96 3.50 -3.70 -16.82
N ASP A 97 3.49 -2.66 -17.65
CA ASP A 97 2.88 -2.69 -18.97
C ASP A 97 4.00 -2.46 -19.98
N ASN A 98 4.30 -3.47 -20.79
CA ASN A 98 5.51 -3.50 -21.61
C ASN A 98 6.75 -3.36 -20.72
N ARG A 99 7.43 -2.23 -20.77
CA ARG A 99 8.63 -1.98 -19.98
C ARG A 99 8.45 -0.88 -18.95
N LYS A 100 7.20 -0.41 -18.78
CA LYS A 100 6.89 0.67 -17.86
C LYS A 100 6.13 0.14 -16.67
N LEU A 101 6.48 0.61 -15.50
CA LEU A 101 5.70 0.33 -14.30
C LEU A 101 4.32 0.96 -14.46
N HIS A 102 3.29 0.13 -14.35
CA HIS A 102 1.90 0.54 -14.52
C HIS A 102 1.27 0.92 -13.19
N HIS A 103 1.37 0.04 -12.21
CA HIS A 103 0.81 0.30 -10.88
C HIS A 103 1.46 -0.60 -9.84
N TYR A 104 1.26 -0.23 -8.58
CA TYR A 104 1.60 -1.08 -7.43
C TYR A 104 0.34 -1.70 -6.87
N GLU A 105 0.46 -2.93 -6.38
CA GLU A 105 -0.55 -3.55 -5.54
C GLU A 105 0.09 -3.86 -4.21
N LEU A 106 -0.39 -3.20 -3.16
CA LEU A 106 0.14 -3.36 -1.81
C LEU A 106 -0.78 -4.28 -1.02
N GLY A 107 -0.25 -5.38 -0.54
CA GLY A 107 -1.00 -6.28 0.32
C GLY A 107 -0.96 -5.77 1.75
N LEU A 108 -2.13 -5.56 2.33
CA LEU A 108 -2.28 -4.92 3.64
C LEU A 108 -2.86 -5.89 4.65
N ILE A 109 -2.33 -5.83 5.87
CA ILE A 109 -2.86 -6.56 7.02
C ILE A 109 -3.28 -5.55 8.08
N LEU A 110 -4.50 -5.74 8.57
CA LEU A 110 -5.04 -4.91 9.65
C LEU A 110 -4.35 -5.19 10.98
#